data_5d8f15bc6e68d353edaaef9527a742dc
#
_entry.id   5d8f15bc6e68d353edaaef9527a742dc
#
_cell.length_a   1.000
_cell.length_b   1.000
_cell.length_c   1.000
_cell.angle_alpha   90.00
_cell.angle_beta   90.00
_cell.angle_gamma   90.00
#
_symmetry.space_group_name_H-M   'P 1'
#
loop_
_entity.id
_entity.type
_entity.pdbx_description
1 polymer ?
#
loop_
_entity_poly.entity_id
_entity_poly.type
_entity_poly.pdbx_seq_one_letter_code
_entity_poly.pdbx_strand_id
1 'polypeptide(L)'
;MSIRILVADDEPNQLELLTFNLVQADYEVIRAEDGRQALDMIEEHRPDLVIIDWMMPHMSGIDVCRTLRSHSETRQLPIIMLSARGEEGDRTLGLDIGADDYISKPFSPRELISRVRALLRRAHPALSDEVLEFHDLKFNQTTMEVTRGGHTVTIGPKESRLLATLME
;
A
#
# COMPACT_ATOMS: atom_id res chain seq x y z
N MET A 1 -3.60 -8.10 -13.21
CA MET A 1 -2.45 -8.39 -12.37
C MET A 1 -2.78 -8.08 -10.92
N SER A 2 -2.52 -9.04 -10.06
CA SER A 2 -2.79 -8.84 -8.64
C SER A 2 -1.67 -8.05 -7.98
N ILE A 3 -2.06 -7.10 -7.14
CA ILE A 3 -1.11 -6.36 -6.34
C ILE A 3 -0.79 -7.18 -5.10
N ARG A 4 0.48 -7.39 -4.83
CA ARG A 4 0.93 -8.17 -3.70
C ARG A 4 1.43 -7.28 -2.58
N ILE A 5 0.94 -7.57 -1.37
CA ILE A 5 1.31 -6.81 -0.18
C ILE A 5 1.87 -7.78 0.85
N LEU A 6 3.06 -7.50 1.33
CA LEU A 6 3.65 -8.29 2.40
C LEU A 6 3.27 -7.66 3.73
N VAL A 7 2.80 -8.49 4.65
CA VAL A 7 2.43 -8.08 6.00
C VAL A 7 3.33 -8.82 6.99
N ALA A 8 4.03 -8.09 7.83
CA ALA A 8 4.90 -8.67 8.84
C ALA A 8 4.48 -8.21 10.23
N ASP A 9 4.15 -9.17 11.07
CA ASP A 9 3.73 -8.92 12.44
C ASP A 9 3.92 -10.22 13.22
N ASP A 10 4.45 -10.13 14.44
CA ASP A 10 4.68 -11.32 15.26
C ASP A 10 3.45 -11.75 16.04
N GLU A 11 2.40 -10.93 16.06
CA GLU A 11 1.16 -11.25 16.73
C GLU A 11 0.18 -11.90 15.75
N PRO A 12 -0.19 -13.19 15.96
CA PRO A 12 -1.04 -13.90 15.00
C PRO A 12 -2.39 -13.23 14.76
N ASN A 13 -3.01 -12.69 15.79
CA ASN A 13 -4.32 -12.06 15.65
C ASN A 13 -4.24 -10.79 14.80
N GLN A 14 -3.18 -10.02 14.96
CA GLN A 14 -2.96 -8.82 14.17
C GLN A 14 -2.69 -9.15 12.72
N LEU A 15 -1.88 -10.18 12.50
CA LEU A 15 -1.56 -10.64 11.17
C LEU A 15 -2.80 -11.13 10.43
N GLU A 16 -3.67 -11.86 11.14
CA GLU A 16 -4.92 -12.33 10.60
C GLU A 16 -5.85 -11.18 10.22
N LEU A 17 -5.95 -10.18 11.09
CA LEU A 17 -6.79 -9.00 10.84
C LEU A 17 -6.31 -8.21 9.63
N LEU A 18 -5.01 -7.97 9.54
CA LEU A 18 -4.42 -7.27 8.40
C LEU A 18 -4.68 -8.05 7.10
N THR A 19 -4.44 -9.35 7.14
CA THR A 19 -4.65 -10.21 5.98
C THR A 19 -6.09 -10.15 5.52
N PHE A 20 -7.03 -10.30 6.44
CA PHE A 20 -8.45 -10.25 6.11
C PHE A 20 -8.83 -8.95 5.42
N ASN A 21 -8.44 -7.82 5.99
CA ASN A 21 -8.78 -6.52 5.44
C ASN A 21 -8.19 -6.29 4.05
N LEU A 22 -6.97 -6.73 3.83
CA LEU A 22 -6.31 -6.55 2.54
C LEU A 22 -6.90 -7.47 1.47
N VAL A 23 -7.22 -8.70 1.83
CA VAL A 23 -7.86 -9.63 0.90
C VAL A 23 -9.25 -9.11 0.50
N GLN A 24 -9.98 -8.53 1.45
CA GLN A 24 -11.27 -7.92 1.15
C GLN A 24 -11.16 -6.75 0.17
N ALA A 25 -10.01 -6.12 0.13
CA ALA A 25 -9.74 -5.03 -0.80
C ALA A 25 -9.11 -5.51 -2.10
N ASP A 26 -9.14 -6.81 -2.36
CA ASP A 26 -8.65 -7.45 -3.57
C ASP A 26 -7.13 -7.45 -3.73
N TYR A 27 -6.41 -7.38 -2.63
CA TYR A 27 -4.97 -7.54 -2.65
C TYR A 27 -4.57 -8.98 -2.33
N GLU A 28 -3.45 -9.38 -2.90
CA GLU A 28 -2.83 -10.66 -2.57
C GLU A 28 -1.88 -10.43 -1.40
N VAL A 29 -1.95 -11.27 -0.37
CA VAL A 29 -1.18 -11.05 0.85
C VAL A 29 -0.13 -12.11 1.06
N ILE A 30 1.08 -11.67 1.37
CA ILE A 30 2.20 -12.51 1.77
C ILE A 30 2.43 -12.24 3.25
N ARG A 31 2.49 -13.30 4.05
CA ARG A 31 2.56 -13.17 5.51
C ARG A 31 3.96 -13.50 6.01
N ALA A 32 4.43 -12.72 6.97
CA ALA A 32 5.70 -12.96 7.65
C ALA A 32 5.48 -12.73 9.15
N GLU A 33 6.14 -13.55 9.96
CA GLU A 33 5.94 -13.50 11.40
C GLU A 33 7.07 -12.76 12.13
N ASP A 34 8.15 -12.47 11.46
CA ASP A 34 9.27 -11.71 12.01
C ASP A 34 10.01 -11.00 10.90
N GLY A 35 10.96 -10.16 11.29
CA GLY A 35 11.70 -9.34 10.33
C GLY A 35 12.56 -10.13 9.37
N ARG A 36 13.14 -11.22 9.87
CA ARG A 36 13.99 -12.08 9.04
C ARG A 36 13.17 -12.73 7.95
N GLN A 37 12.04 -13.31 8.35
CA GLN A 37 11.13 -13.93 7.40
C GLN A 37 10.60 -12.89 6.41
N ALA A 38 10.36 -11.67 6.88
CA ALA A 38 9.91 -10.59 6.01
C ALA A 38 10.92 -10.34 4.90
N LEU A 39 12.19 -10.23 5.23
CA LEU A 39 13.24 -9.99 4.23
C LEU A 39 13.34 -11.14 3.23
N ASP A 40 13.26 -12.37 3.71
CA ASP A 40 13.31 -13.55 2.85
C ASP A 40 12.12 -13.56 1.88
N MET A 41 10.93 -13.25 2.38
CA MET A 41 9.71 -13.21 1.57
C MET A 41 9.72 -12.07 0.56
N ILE A 42 10.30 -10.94 0.91
CA ILE A 42 10.43 -9.80 -0.01
C ILE A 42 11.33 -10.19 -1.18
N GLU A 43 12.44 -10.83 -0.89
CA GLU A 43 13.35 -11.27 -1.94
C GLU A 43 12.72 -12.30 -2.85
N GLU A 44 11.98 -13.26 -2.27
CA GLU A 44 11.36 -14.34 -3.02
C GLU A 44 10.16 -13.88 -3.85
N HIS A 45 9.26 -13.11 -3.25
CA HIS A 45 7.97 -12.77 -3.85
C HIS A 45 7.88 -11.38 -4.46
N ARG A 46 8.80 -10.50 -4.13
CA ARG A 46 8.85 -9.12 -4.63
C ARG A 46 7.50 -8.40 -4.54
N PRO A 47 7.01 -8.15 -3.33
CA PRO A 47 5.71 -7.48 -3.17
C PRO A 47 5.75 -6.04 -3.67
N ASP A 48 4.57 -5.49 -3.89
CA ASP A 48 4.41 -4.11 -4.35
C ASP A 48 4.39 -3.10 -3.20
N LEU A 49 4.16 -3.59 -1.98
CA LEU A 49 4.11 -2.76 -0.79
C LEU A 49 4.32 -3.65 0.43
N VAL A 50 4.90 -3.08 1.47
CA VAL A 50 5.17 -3.78 2.73
C VAL A 50 4.48 -3.04 3.88
N ILE A 51 3.78 -3.80 4.71
CA ILE A 51 3.22 -3.31 5.97
C ILE A 51 3.94 -4.07 7.08
N ILE A 52 4.62 -3.35 7.94
CA ILE A 52 5.49 -4.00 8.92
C ILE A 52 5.32 -3.41 10.31
N ASP A 53 5.22 -4.27 11.30
CA ASP A 53 5.13 -3.85 12.69
C ASP A 53 6.48 -3.32 13.17
N TRP A 54 6.43 -2.25 13.94
CA TRP A 54 7.63 -1.65 14.51
C TRP A 54 8.41 -2.62 15.38
N MET A 55 7.71 -3.27 16.29
CA MET A 55 8.32 -4.16 17.28
C MET A 55 8.09 -5.62 16.95
N MET A 56 9.15 -6.31 16.57
CA MET A 56 9.12 -7.74 16.31
C MET A 56 10.36 -8.39 16.91
N PRO A 57 10.30 -9.67 17.26
CA PRO A 57 11.47 -10.37 17.80
C PRO A 57 12.54 -10.54 16.73
N HIS A 58 13.77 -10.64 17.18
CA HIS A 58 14.98 -10.88 16.38
C HIS A 58 15.36 -9.68 15.52
N MET A 59 14.45 -9.18 14.71
CA MET A 59 14.74 -8.04 13.83
C MET A 59 13.51 -7.12 13.82
N SER A 60 13.70 -5.88 14.27
CA SER A 60 12.62 -4.91 14.34
C SER A 60 12.19 -4.43 12.95
N GLY A 61 11.02 -3.80 12.89
CA GLY A 61 10.56 -3.18 11.65
C GLY A 61 11.52 -2.11 11.14
N ILE A 62 12.16 -1.39 12.07
CA ILE A 62 13.18 -0.39 11.73
C ILE A 62 14.35 -1.04 11.00
N ASP A 63 14.83 -2.16 11.53
CA ASP A 63 15.97 -2.86 10.93
C ASP A 63 15.63 -3.38 9.53
N VAL A 64 14.41 -3.89 9.34
CA VAL A 64 13.96 -4.34 8.04
C VAL A 64 13.92 -3.17 7.06
N CYS A 65 13.33 -2.05 7.49
CA CYS A 65 13.24 -0.86 6.66
C CYS A 65 14.61 -0.35 6.25
N ARG A 66 15.54 -0.28 7.21
CA ARG A 66 16.90 0.15 6.94
C ARG A 66 17.58 -0.76 5.92
N THR A 67 17.40 -2.06 6.07
CA THR A 67 17.97 -3.03 5.15
C THR A 67 17.39 -2.85 3.75
N LEU A 68 16.07 -2.68 3.63
CA LEU A 68 15.44 -2.49 2.35
C LEU A 68 15.93 -1.23 1.64
N ARG A 69 16.11 -0.15 2.39
CA ARG A 69 16.59 1.11 1.81
C ARG A 69 18.05 1.09 1.41
N SER A 70 18.81 0.14 1.94
CA SER A 70 20.23 0.00 1.60
C SER A 70 20.49 -0.77 0.30
N HIS A 71 19.47 -1.44 -0.22
CA HIS A 71 19.59 -2.22 -1.47
C HIS A 71 18.87 -1.52 -2.61
N SER A 72 19.50 -1.45 -3.78
CA SER A 72 18.94 -0.75 -4.93
C SER A 72 17.60 -1.35 -5.38
N GLU A 73 17.45 -2.66 -5.25
CA GLU A 73 16.24 -3.35 -5.70
C GLU A 73 15.02 -3.03 -4.85
N THR A 74 15.22 -2.64 -3.58
CA THR A 74 14.11 -2.38 -2.65
C THR A 74 14.10 -0.96 -2.13
N ARG A 75 15.00 -0.12 -2.63
CA ARG A 75 15.14 1.25 -2.13
C ARG A 75 13.86 2.05 -2.23
N GLN A 76 13.05 1.81 -3.25
CA GLN A 76 11.82 2.55 -3.49
C GLN A 76 10.55 1.75 -3.16
N LEU A 77 10.72 0.59 -2.54
CA LEU A 77 9.58 -0.22 -2.14
C LEU A 77 8.75 0.53 -1.10
N PRO A 78 7.45 0.74 -1.34
CA PRO A 78 6.61 1.42 -0.36
C PRO A 78 6.50 0.66 0.95
N ILE A 79 6.70 1.35 2.06
CA ILE A 79 6.68 0.75 3.39
C ILE A 79 5.75 1.53 4.31
N ILE A 80 4.78 0.84 4.91
CA ILE A 80 3.95 1.36 5.97
C ILE A 80 4.40 0.73 7.28
N MET A 81 4.73 1.57 8.26
CA MET A 81 5.14 1.10 9.57
C MET A 81 3.95 1.14 10.52
N LEU A 82 3.73 0.07 11.27
CA LEU A 82 2.69 0.03 12.31
C LEU A 82 3.33 0.16 13.67
N SER A 83 2.72 0.97 14.55
CA SER A 83 3.23 1.12 15.90
C SER A 83 2.11 1.17 16.92
N ALA A 84 2.45 0.89 18.17
CA ALA A 84 1.51 1.04 19.24
C ALA A 84 1.25 2.51 19.55
N ARG A 85 0.07 2.78 20.11
CA ARG A 85 -0.28 4.13 20.53
C ARG A 85 0.74 4.65 21.54
N GLY A 86 1.13 5.90 21.40
CA GLY A 86 2.05 6.54 22.32
C GLY A 86 3.50 6.55 21.88
N GLU A 87 3.80 6.00 20.73
CA GLU A 87 5.16 5.94 20.20
C GLU A 87 5.44 7.01 19.15
N GLU A 88 4.95 8.23 19.39
CA GLU A 88 5.14 9.33 18.41
C GLU A 88 6.60 9.70 18.21
N GLY A 89 7.42 9.58 19.26
CA GLY A 89 8.86 9.83 19.12
C GLY A 89 9.52 8.86 18.17
N ASP A 90 9.08 7.60 18.21
CA ASP A 90 9.60 6.57 17.33
C ASP A 90 9.07 6.75 15.90
N ARG A 91 7.92 7.38 15.75
CA ARG A 91 7.32 7.68 14.45
C ARG A 91 8.26 8.52 13.59
N THR A 92 8.82 9.58 14.17
CA THR A 92 9.77 10.44 13.48
C THR A 92 10.99 9.63 13.04
N LEU A 93 11.51 8.78 13.94
CA LEU A 93 12.64 7.94 13.63
C LEU A 93 12.34 6.97 12.50
N GLY A 94 11.13 6.39 12.50
CA GLY A 94 10.72 5.46 11.45
C GLY A 94 10.70 6.12 10.08
N LEU A 95 10.16 7.34 9.99
CA LEU A 95 10.12 8.08 8.73
C LEU A 95 11.52 8.51 8.30
N ASP A 96 12.39 8.89 9.25
CA ASP A 96 13.75 9.27 8.96
C ASP A 96 14.57 8.10 8.40
N ILE A 97 14.23 6.87 8.81
CA ILE A 97 14.90 5.68 8.33
C ILE A 97 14.42 5.28 6.94
N GLY A 98 13.24 5.79 6.53
CA GLY A 98 12.78 5.60 5.18
C GLY A 98 11.41 4.95 5.01
N ALA A 99 10.63 4.83 6.08
CA ALA A 99 9.24 4.42 5.93
C ALA A 99 8.47 5.52 5.21
N ASP A 100 7.54 5.12 4.35
CA ASP A 100 6.76 6.09 3.57
C ASP A 100 5.54 6.58 4.32
N ASP A 101 5.03 5.77 5.23
CA ASP A 101 3.89 6.15 6.03
C ASP A 101 3.92 5.39 7.34
N TYR A 102 3.08 5.83 8.26
CA TYR A 102 3.10 5.35 9.62
C TYR A 102 1.67 5.32 10.15
N ILE A 103 1.25 4.19 10.67
CA ILE A 103 -0.10 4.04 11.20
C ILE A 103 -0.02 3.59 12.66
N SER A 104 -0.72 4.32 13.54
CA SER A 104 -0.76 3.97 14.95
C SER A 104 -1.87 2.94 15.21
N LYS A 105 -1.56 1.97 16.04
CA LYS A 105 -2.56 0.99 16.50
C LYS A 105 -3.33 1.58 17.68
N PRO A 106 -4.61 1.33 17.81
CA PRO A 106 -5.46 0.59 16.88
C PRO A 106 -5.82 1.46 15.66
N PHE A 107 -5.88 0.85 14.50
CA PHE A 107 -6.24 1.54 13.27
C PHE A 107 -7.57 0.99 12.73
N SER A 108 -8.25 1.79 11.93
CA SER A 108 -9.44 1.32 11.24
C SER A 108 -9.06 0.66 9.93
N PRO A 109 -9.83 -0.35 9.48
CA PRO A 109 -9.59 -0.94 8.16
C PRO A 109 -9.64 0.10 7.04
N ARG A 110 -10.53 1.08 7.16
CA ARG A 110 -10.66 2.15 6.18
C ARG A 110 -9.37 2.97 6.08
N GLU A 111 -8.80 3.31 7.24
CA GLU A 111 -7.55 4.07 7.27
C GLU A 111 -6.42 3.29 6.62
N LEU A 112 -6.30 2.01 6.97
CA LEU A 112 -5.27 1.15 6.41
C LEU A 112 -5.37 1.09 4.89
N ILE A 113 -6.55 0.78 4.38
CA ILE A 113 -6.75 0.64 2.93
C ILE A 113 -6.52 1.97 2.21
N SER A 114 -6.96 3.07 2.81
CA SER A 114 -6.76 4.39 2.22
C SER A 114 -5.28 4.72 2.06
N ARG A 115 -4.47 4.41 3.08
CA ARG A 115 -3.04 4.67 3.02
C ARG A 115 -2.33 3.74 2.05
N VAL A 116 -2.76 2.48 1.98
CA VAL A 116 -2.22 1.53 1.01
C VAL A 116 -2.44 2.05 -0.41
N ARG A 117 -3.67 2.46 -0.71
CA ARG A 117 -4.00 2.99 -2.03
C ARG A 117 -3.19 4.24 -2.37
N ALA A 118 -3.03 5.12 -1.39
CA ALA A 118 -2.28 6.36 -1.61
C ALA A 118 -0.82 6.08 -1.96
N LEU A 119 -0.20 5.14 -1.25
CA LEU A 119 1.19 4.79 -1.51
C LEU A 119 1.35 4.08 -2.85
N LEU A 120 0.45 3.18 -3.17
CA LEU A 120 0.50 2.48 -4.46
C LEU A 120 0.35 3.45 -5.62
N ARG A 121 -0.52 4.46 -5.50
CA ARG A 121 -0.67 5.48 -6.53
C ARG A 121 0.63 6.23 -6.78
N ARG A 122 1.33 6.59 -5.71
CA ARG A 122 2.58 7.35 -5.82
C ARG A 122 3.72 6.51 -6.38
N ALA A 123 3.82 5.28 -5.90
CA ALA A 123 4.96 4.41 -6.26
C ALA A 123 4.74 3.68 -7.59
N HIS A 124 3.51 3.31 -7.88
CA HIS A 124 3.17 2.53 -9.08
C HIS A 124 1.91 3.09 -9.73
N PRO A 125 2.01 4.23 -10.41
CA PRO A 125 0.83 4.84 -11.04
C PRO A 125 0.05 3.90 -11.96
N ALA A 126 0.75 2.97 -12.61
CA ALA A 126 0.12 1.99 -13.49
C ALA A 126 -0.73 0.98 -12.74
N LEU A 127 -0.50 0.82 -11.44
CA LEU A 127 -1.26 -0.11 -10.59
C LEU A 127 -2.35 0.60 -9.78
N SER A 128 -2.45 1.92 -9.93
CA SER A 128 -3.39 2.70 -9.14
C SER A 128 -4.80 2.64 -9.72
N ASP A 129 -5.78 3.07 -8.90
CA ASP A 129 -7.17 3.12 -9.29
C ASP A 129 -7.56 4.47 -9.90
N GLU A 130 -6.60 5.21 -10.38
CA GLU A 130 -6.88 6.52 -10.96
C GLU A 130 -7.68 6.44 -12.25
N VAL A 131 -7.62 5.30 -12.90
CA VAL A 131 -8.39 5.06 -14.11
C VAL A 131 -9.60 4.22 -13.74
N LEU A 132 -10.78 4.81 -13.89
CA LEU A 132 -12.02 4.10 -13.70
C LEU A 132 -12.46 3.53 -15.03
N GLU A 133 -12.70 2.24 -15.08
CA GLU A 133 -13.09 1.56 -16.30
C GLU A 133 -14.49 1.03 -16.18
N PHE A 134 -15.36 1.44 -17.12
CA PHE A 134 -16.74 1.01 -17.15
C PHE A 134 -17.10 0.70 -18.58
N HIS A 135 -17.22 -0.56 -18.88
CA HIS A 135 -17.44 -1.01 -20.25
C HIS A 135 -16.27 -0.57 -21.13
N ASP A 136 -16.52 0.23 -22.13
CA ASP A 136 -15.49 0.76 -23.02
C ASP A 136 -15.06 2.18 -22.63
N LEU A 137 -15.55 2.70 -21.52
CA LEU A 137 -15.24 4.03 -21.05
C LEU A 137 -14.22 3.98 -19.92
N LYS A 138 -13.25 4.85 -20.00
CA LYS A 138 -12.24 5.01 -18.96
C LYS A 138 -12.17 6.48 -18.59
N PHE A 139 -12.17 6.74 -17.31
CA PHE A 139 -12.06 8.09 -16.79
C PHE A 139 -10.77 8.19 -15.95
N ASN A 140 -9.86 9.05 -16.40
CA ASN A 140 -8.64 9.31 -15.67
C ASN A 140 -8.84 10.53 -14.80
N GLN A 141 -8.88 10.35 -13.49
CA GLN A 141 -9.15 11.41 -12.55
C GLN A 141 -8.02 12.44 -12.48
N THR A 142 -6.82 12.02 -12.79
CA THR A 142 -5.67 12.93 -12.76
C THR A 142 -5.68 13.89 -13.93
N THR A 143 -5.93 13.39 -15.11
CA THR A 143 -5.93 14.21 -16.34
C THR A 143 -7.31 14.73 -16.70
N MET A 144 -8.34 14.25 -16.02
CA MET A 144 -9.75 14.60 -16.33
C MET A 144 -10.15 14.22 -17.74
N GLU A 145 -9.61 13.14 -18.23
CA GLU A 145 -9.91 12.61 -19.55
C GLU A 145 -10.75 11.36 -19.46
N VAL A 146 -11.61 11.18 -20.45
CA VAL A 146 -12.42 9.98 -20.58
C VAL A 146 -12.04 9.29 -21.88
N THR A 147 -11.78 7.98 -21.80
CA THR A 147 -11.47 7.18 -22.97
C THR A 147 -12.62 6.24 -23.25
N ARG A 148 -13.05 6.19 -24.48
CA ARG A 148 -14.12 5.31 -24.90
C ARG A 148 -13.71 4.58 -26.17
N GLY A 149 -13.74 3.26 -26.08
CA GLY A 149 -13.36 2.44 -27.23
C GLY A 149 -11.97 2.73 -27.77
N GLY A 150 -11.08 3.15 -26.89
CA GLY A 150 -9.72 3.52 -27.26
C GLY A 150 -9.54 4.96 -27.69
N HIS A 151 -10.62 5.72 -27.74
CA HIS A 151 -10.56 7.14 -28.08
C HIS A 151 -10.66 7.99 -26.82
N THR A 152 -9.78 8.96 -26.71
CA THR A 152 -9.80 9.86 -25.58
C THR A 152 -10.74 11.01 -25.82
N VAL A 153 -11.63 11.24 -24.87
CA VAL A 153 -12.57 12.36 -24.91
C VAL A 153 -12.31 13.22 -23.71
N THR A 154 -11.94 14.48 -23.95
CA THR A 154 -11.72 15.42 -22.87
C THR A 154 -13.04 16.06 -22.49
N ILE A 155 -13.38 16.02 -21.21
CA ILE A 155 -14.59 16.61 -20.70
C ILE A 155 -14.30 17.51 -19.52
N GLY A 156 -15.22 18.44 -19.23
CA GLY A 156 -15.05 19.33 -18.10
C GLY A 156 -15.21 18.59 -16.76
N PRO A 157 -14.75 19.22 -15.67
CA PRO A 157 -14.81 18.57 -14.35
C PRO A 157 -16.18 18.05 -13.94
N LYS A 158 -17.22 18.81 -14.23
CA LYS A 158 -18.58 18.41 -13.91
C LYS A 158 -19.01 17.20 -14.70
N GLU A 159 -18.71 17.19 -15.97
CA GLU A 159 -19.05 16.09 -16.86
C GLU A 159 -18.23 14.85 -16.52
N SER A 160 -16.98 15.06 -16.13
CA SER A 160 -16.13 13.95 -15.71
C SER A 160 -16.69 13.25 -14.47
N ARG A 161 -17.17 14.02 -13.51
CA ARG A 161 -17.76 13.45 -12.31
C ARG A 161 -19.05 12.72 -12.60
N LEU A 162 -19.85 13.26 -13.48
CA LEU A 162 -21.10 12.63 -13.86
C LEU A 162 -20.82 11.29 -14.53
N LEU A 163 -19.88 11.24 -15.45
CA LEU A 163 -19.51 10.01 -16.13
C LEU A 163 -18.94 8.99 -15.15
N ALA A 164 -18.07 9.41 -14.26
CA ALA A 164 -17.53 8.52 -13.25
C ALA A 164 -18.63 7.94 -12.38
N THR A 165 -19.60 8.75 -12.00
CA THR A 165 -20.73 8.31 -11.18
C THR A 165 -21.64 7.33 -11.93
N LEU A 166 -21.92 7.62 -13.18
CA LEU A 166 -22.79 6.78 -13.99
C LEU A 166 -22.14 5.45 -14.36
N MET A 167 -20.84 5.43 -14.45
CA MET A 167 -20.11 4.26 -14.90
C MET A 167 -19.60 3.38 -13.77
N GLU A 168 -19.68 3.88 -12.56
CA GLU A 168 -19.26 3.15 -11.38
C GLU A 168 -20.20 2.05 -10.98
#